data_c12d4bfbeb1bbb4a55e3dce43f3555fe
#
_entry.id   c12d4bfbeb1bbb4a55e3dce43f3555fe
#
_cell.length_a   1.000
_cell.length_b   1.000
_cell.length_c   1.000
_cell.angle_alpha   90.00
_cell.angle_beta   90.00
_cell.angle_gamma   90.00
#
_symmetry.space_group_name_H-M   'P 1'
#
loop_
_entity.id
_entity.type
_entity.pdbx_description
1 polymer ?
#
loop_
_entity_poly.entity_id
_entity_poly.type
_entity_poly.pdbx_seq_one_letter_code
_entity_poly.pdbx_strand_id
1 'polypeptide(L)'
;TAKNLIAGAGYSIRESADDLAPNTVCFYECDVTSSFFNTSILPNLSADVVICWNVGTYWDKQKLEDSVPKMLQYGLSIEQIQQNTESSYVELIIWCACLIAKNKNCAVNIVDRGSIPLNESNDPYYKALKNELNFKKIFYSNTNATALSKGGRQLVTNGQLHSENEIPIVFVSVTME
;
A
#
# COMPACT_ATOMS: atom_id res chain seq x y z
N THR A 1 -1.68 16.68 -11.95
CA THR A 1 -0.82 15.59 -11.47
C THR A 1 -0.50 15.76 -9.98
N ALA A 2 -0.09 14.68 -9.28
CA ALA A 2 0.30 14.77 -7.87
C ALA A 2 1.45 15.77 -7.65
N LYS A 3 2.42 15.84 -8.55
CA LYS A 3 3.51 16.84 -8.51
C LYS A 3 2.97 18.29 -8.46
N ASN A 4 1.96 18.63 -9.26
CA ASN A 4 1.38 19.96 -9.28
C ASN A 4 0.66 20.33 -7.97
N LEU A 5 -0.03 19.36 -7.36
CA LEU A 5 -0.70 19.56 -6.06
C LEU A 5 0.31 19.78 -4.94
N ILE A 6 1.39 19.03 -4.91
CA ILE A 6 2.47 19.14 -3.91
C ILE A 6 3.20 20.47 -4.06
N ALA A 7 3.54 20.88 -5.30
CA ALA A 7 4.13 22.18 -5.57
C ALA A 7 3.20 23.34 -5.16
N GLY A 8 1.89 23.21 -5.44
CA GLY A 8 0.87 24.17 -5.03
C GLY A 8 0.71 24.28 -3.50
N ALA A 9 1.08 23.25 -2.75
CA ALA A 9 1.12 23.24 -1.29
C ALA A 9 2.44 23.81 -0.70
N GLY A 10 3.34 24.32 -1.53
CA GLY A 10 4.56 24.98 -1.10
C GLY A 10 5.77 24.05 -0.89
N TYR A 11 5.68 22.81 -1.35
CA TYR A 11 6.81 21.88 -1.30
C TYR A 11 7.68 21.98 -2.56
N SER A 12 8.99 21.89 -2.37
CA SER A 12 9.94 21.73 -3.48
C SER A 12 9.91 20.27 -3.96
N ILE A 13 9.91 20.07 -5.28
CA ILE A 13 9.92 18.75 -5.89
C ILE A 13 11.29 18.47 -6.48
N ARG A 14 11.84 17.29 -6.19
CA ARG A 14 13.11 16.81 -6.74
C ARG A 14 12.99 15.39 -7.25
N GLU A 15 13.89 14.99 -8.11
CA GLU A 15 14.01 13.64 -8.67
C GLU A 15 15.25 12.89 -8.14
N SER A 16 16.02 13.53 -7.25
CA SER A 16 17.20 12.95 -6.58
C SER A 16 17.14 13.24 -5.08
N ALA A 17 17.64 12.29 -4.28
CA ALA A 17 17.69 12.40 -2.81
C ALA A 17 18.99 13.02 -2.30
N ASP A 18 19.89 13.45 -3.17
CA ASP A 18 21.25 13.84 -2.79
C ASP A 18 21.33 15.13 -1.94
N ASP A 19 20.21 15.85 -1.84
CA ASP A 19 20.17 17.09 -1.05
C ASP A 19 18.73 17.40 -0.60
N LEU A 20 18.29 16.72 0.48
CA LEU A 20 16.96 16.91 1.06
C LEU A 20 16.93 18.14 1.97
N ALA A 21 16.63 19.29 1.38
CA ALA A 21 16.27 20.48 2.15
C ALA A 21 14.90 20.29 2.84
N PRO A 22 14.61 21.03 3.93
CA PRO A 22 13.28 21.05 4.52
C PRO A 22 12.18 21.34 3.49
N ASN A 23 11.02 20.73 3.65
CA ASN A 23 9.87 20.86 2.75
C ASN A 23 10.13 20.40 1.30
N THR A 24 11.01 19.44 1.12
CA THR A 24 11.30 18.83 -0.19
C THR A 24 10.64 17.46 -0.30
N VAL A 25 10.00 17.19 -1.45
CA VAL A 25 9.45 15.89 -1.80
C VAL A 25 10.22 15.34 -2.99
N CYS A 26 10.77 14.13 -2.82
CA CYS A 26 11.44 13.42 -3.90
C CYS A 26 10.51 12.37 -4.49
N PHE A 27 10.48 12.31 -5.82
CA PHE A 27 9.75 11.28 -6.56
C PHE A 27 10.74 10.33 -7.21
N TYR A 28 10.62 9.06 -6.85
CA TYR A 28 11.32 7.97 -7.53
C TYR A 28 10.30 7.10 -8.26
N GLU A 29 10.51 6.90 -9.53
CA GLU A 29 9.79 5.89 -10.29
C GLU A 29 10.59 4.59 -10.21
N CYS A 30 10.26 3.74 -9.25
CA CYS A 30 10.93 2.45 -9.08
C CYS A 30 9.96 1.41 -8.49
N ASP A 31 10.26 0.16 -8.79
CA ASP A 31 9.60 -0.99 -8.16
C ASP A 31 10.22 -1.26 -6.80
N VAL A 32 9.45 -1.07 -5.72
CA VAL A 32 9.89 -1.31 -4.33
C VAL A 32 10.28 -2.76 -4.06
N THR A 33 9.88 -3.68 -4.92
CA THR A 33 10.27 -5.10 -4.85
C THR A 33 11.57 -5.39 -5.59
N SER A 34 12.12 -4.41 -6.31
CA SER A 34 13.32 -4.60 -7.13
C SER A 34 14.59 -4.70 -6.28
N SER A 35 15.57 -5.44 -6.79
CA SER A 35 16.89 -5.47 -6.17
C SER A 35 17.55 -4.09 -6.17
N PHE A 36 17.36 -3.31 -7.24
CA PHE A 36 17.89 -1.94 -7.33
C PHE A 36 17.35 -1.06 -6.19
N PHE A 37 16.04 -1.08 -5.92
CA PHE A 37 15.49 -0.33 -4.79
C PHE A 37 16.14 -0.75 -3.48
N ASN A 38 16.21 -2.05 -3.22
CA ASN A 38 16.68 -2.61 -1.94
C ASN A 38 18.18 -2.40 -1.71
N THR A 39 19.01 -2.39 -2.77
CA THR A 39 20.47 -2.28 -2.63
C THR A 39 21.01 -0.87 -2.84
N SER A 40 20.33 -0.04 -3.61
CA SER A 40 20.85 1.26 -4.03
C SER A 40 20.07 2.45 -3.46
N ILE A 41 18.75 2.34 -3.30
CA ILE A 41 17.91 3.43 -2.81
C ILE A 41 17.67 3.30 -1.32
N LEU A 42 17.11 2.18 -0.89
CA LEU A 42 16.69 1.97 0.50
C LEU A 42 17.79 2.20 1.56
N PRO A 43 19.06 1.78 1.37
CA PRO A 43 20.10 2.01 2.37
C PRO A 43 20.32 3.50 2.68
N ASN A 44 20.16 4.36 1.67
CA ASN A 44 20.42 5.80 1.77
C ASN A 44 19.19 6.61 2.23
N LEU A 45 18.02 5.98 2.36
CA LEU A 45 16.82 6.67 2.86
C LEU A 45 16.82 6.70 4.39
N SER A 46 16.46 7.84 4.95
CA SER A 46 16.00 7.99 6.33
C SER A 46 14.48 8.10 6.32
N ALA A 47 13.80 7.44 7.23
CA ALA A 47 12.34 7.48 7.30
C ALA A 47 11.87 7.43 8.75
N ASP A 48 10.94 8.29 9.12
CA ASP A 48 10.19 8.28 10.38
C ASP A 48 8.91 7.45 10.25
N VAL A 49 8.39 7.32 9.04
CA VAL A 49 7.21 6.52 8.71
C VAL A 49 7.28 6.04 7.27
N VAL A 50 6.83 4.83 7.02
CA VAL A 50 6.54 4.29 5.69
C VAL A 50 5.04 4.35 5.46
N ILE A 51 4.62 4.90 4.33
CA ILE A 51 3.21 5.04 3.98
C ILE A 51 2.91 4.18 2.75
N CYS A 52 1.90 3.31 2.87
CA CYS A 52 1.42 2.45 1.80
C CYS A 52 -0.08 2.69 1.62
N TRP A 53 -0.47 3.50 0.63
CA TRP A 53 -1.85 3.94 0.45
C TRP A 53 -2.43 3.48 -0.88
N ASN A 54 -3.65 2.91 -0.82
CA ASN A 54 -4.44 2.52 -1.99
C ASN A 54 -3.66 1.69 -3.02
N VAL A 55 -2.91 0.73 -2.56
CA VAL A 55 -2.22 -0.22 -3.44
C VAL A 55 -3.27 -1.03 -4.21
N GLY A 56 -3.07 -1.19 -5.51
CA GLY A 56 -3.94 -2.05 -6.31
C GLY A 56 -5.09 -1.33 -7.03
N THR A 57 -5.00 -0.04 -7.26
CA THR A 57 -5.98 0.69 -8.07
C THR A 57 -5.70 0.68 -9.56
N TYR A 58 -4.50 0.31 -9.98
CA TYR A 58 -4.08 0.19 -11.37
C TYR A 58 -3.26 -1.08 -11.57
N TRP A 59 -3.61 -1.85 -12.60
CA TRP A 59 -2.99 -3.13 -12.90
C TRP A 59 -2.33 -3.12 -14.28
N ASP A 60 -1.09 -3.53 -14.30
CA ASP A 60 -0.34 -3.87 -15.51
C ASP A 60 -0.14 -5.38 -15.49
N LYS A 61 -0.73 -6.07 -16.46
CA LYS A 61 -0.70 -7.54 -16.53
C LYS A 61 0.73 -8.09 -16.58
N GLN A 62 1.61 -7.45 -17.32
CA GLN A 62 3.00 -7.89 -17.43
C GLN A 62 3.73 -7.77 -16.09
N LYS A 63 3.53 -6.64 -15.37
CA LYS A 63 4.12 -6.45 -14.03
C LYS A 63 3.60 -7.47 -13.02
N LEU A 64 2.33 -7.86 -13.10
CA LEU A 64 1.78 -8.91 -12.26
C LEU A 64 2.46 -10.25 -12.53
N GLU A 65 2.59 -10.65 -13.80
CA GLU A 65 3.25 -11.88 -14.21
C GLU A 65 4.74 -11.88 -13.78
N ASP A 66 5.45 -10.79 -13.98
CA ASP A 66 6.85 -10.61 -13.56
C ASP A 66 7.05 -10.67 -12.04
N SER A 67 5.99 -10.40 -11.27
CA SER A 67 6.02 -10.41 -9.81
C SER A 67 5.74 -11.80 -9.20
N VAL A 68 5.26 -12.76 -9.98
CA VAL A 68 4.94 -14.12 -9.49
C VAL A 68 6.10 -14.80 -8.76
N PRO A 69 7.36 -14.76 -9.24
CA PRO A 69 8.47 -15.36 -8.51
C PRO A 69 8.68 -14.75 -7.11
N LYS A 70 8.43 -13.45 -6.96
CA LYS A 70 8.53 -12.75 -5.67
C LYS A 70 7.38 -13.10 -4.73
N MET A 71 6.16 -13.26 -5.27
CA MET A 71 5.00 -13.72 -4.50
C MET A 71 5.24 -15.13 -3.93
N LEU A 72 5.80 -16.03 -4.73
CA LEU A 72 6.21 -17.37 -4.28
C LEU A 72 7.30 -17.30 -3.21
N GLN A 73 8.29 -16.43 -3.39
CA GLN A 73 9.35 -16.22 -2.39
C GLN A 73 8.81 -15.64 -1.08
N TYR A 74 7.78 -14.81 -1.15
CA TYR A 74 7.04 -14.30 0.00
C TYR A 74 6.26 -15.40 0.74
N GLY A 75 5.97 -16.50 0.10
CA GLY A 75 5.30 -17.67 0.70
C GLY A 75 3.87 -17.90 0.22
N LEU A 76 3.40 -17.15 -0.77
CA LEU A 76 2.10 -17.42 -1.39
C LEU A 76 2.18 -18.71 -2.22
N SER A 77 1.14 -19.52 -2.16
CA SER A 77 1.05 -20.73 -3.00
C SER A 77 0.66 -20.39 -4.45
N ILE A 78 0.98 -21.27 -5.38
CA ILE A 78 0.57 -21.13 -6.78
C ILE A 78 -0.95 -21.02 -6.88
N GLU A 79 -1.69 -21.79 -6.10
CA GLU A 79 -3.15 -21.79 -6.08
C GLU A 79 -3.70 -20.44 -5.63
N GLN A 80 -3.14 -19.83 -4.59
CA GLN A 80 -3.53 -18.47 -4.12
C GLN A 80 -3.29 -17.43 -5.20
N ILE A 81 -2.11 -17.46 -5.83
CA ILE A 81 -1.76 -16.52 -6.89
C ILE A 81 -2.69 -16.68 -8.10
N GLN A 82 -2.99 -17.90 -8.51
CA GLN A 82 -3.88 -18.18 -9.64
C GLN A 82 -5.34 -17.80 -9.36
N GLN A 83 -5.80 -17.96 -8.11
CA GLN A 83 -7.15 -17.56 -7.73
C GLN A 83 -7.35 -16.05 -7.81
N ASN A 84 -6.37 -15.28 -7.38
CA ASN A 84 -6.43 -13.81 -7.44
C ASN A 84 -5.02 -13.19 -7.45
N THR A 85 -4.45 -13.09 -8.64
CA THR A 85 -3.09 -12.53 -8.83
C THR A 85 -3.00 -11.07 -8.37
N GLU A 86 -4.06 -10.29 -8.55
CA GLU A 86 -4.09 -8.89 -8.14
C GLU A 86 -4.02 -8.74 -6.62
N SER A 87 -4.81 -9.51 -5.88
CA SER A 87 -4.75 -9.51 -4.40
C SER A 87 -3.41 -10.01 -3.90
N SER A 88 -2.84 -11.04 -4.52
CA SER A 88 -1.51 -11.56 -4.18
C SER A 88 -0.42 -10.51 -4.38
N TYR A 89 -0.54 -9.69 -5.43
CA TYR A 89 0.38 -8.57 -5.65
C TYR A 89 0.21 -7.48 -4.58
N VAL A 90 -1.02 -7.14 -4.18
CA VAL A 90 -1.27 -6.20 -3.07
C VAL A 90 -0.61 -6.69 -1.79
N GLU A 91 -0.77 -7.96 -1.44
CA GLU A 91 -0.13 -8.56 -0.26
C GLU A 91 1.39 -8.43 -0.32
N LEU A 92 2.00 -8.71 -1.48
CA LEU A 92 3.44 -8.54 -1.68
C LEU A 92 3.89 -7.10 -1.42
N ILE A 93 3.17 -6.10 -1.93
CA ILE A 93 3.53 -4.68 -1.74
C ILE A 93 3.37 -4.25 -0.28
N ILE A 94 2.30 -4.66 0.38
CA ILE A 94 2.07 -4.38 1.81
C ILE A 94 3.20 -5.00 2.65
N TRP A 95 3.56 -6.24 2.37
CA TRP A 95 4.68 -6.91 3.01
C TRP A 95 6.00 -6.15 2.81
N CYS A 96 6.31 -5.73 1.58
CA CYS A 96 7.49 -4.94 1.30
C CYS A 96 7.51 -3.61 2.09
N ALA A 97 6.39 -2.91 2.18
CA ALA A 97 6.29 -1.68 2.97
C ALA A 97 6.57 -1.95 4.46
N CYS A 98 6.04 -3.05 5.01
CA CYS A 98 6.30 -3.46 6.38
C CYS A 98 7.76 -3.83 6.61
N LEU A 99 8.41 -4.54 5.69
CA LEU A 99 9.84 -4.86 5.78
C LEU A 99 10.71 -3.60 5.73
N ILE A 100 10.37 -2.64 4.87
CA ILE A 100 11.07 -1.36 4.81
C ILE A 100 10.99 -0.65 6.17
N ALA A 101 9.79 -0.57 6.75
CA ALA A 101 9.59 0.05 8.06
C ALA A 101 10.39 -0.66 9.17
N LYS A 102 10.40 -1.99 9.17
CA LYS A 102 11.24 -2.78 10.11
C LYS A 102 12.72 -2.48 9.94
N ASN A 103 13.22 -2.48 8.71
CA ASN A 103 14.63 -2.21 8.42
C ASN A 103 15.05 -0.79 8.81
N LYS A 104 14.13 0.17 8.74
CA LYS A 104 14.35 1.56 9.13
C LYS A 104 14.00 1.85 10.60
N ASN A 105 13.49 0.86 11.32
CA ASN A 105 13.02 0.99 12.70
C ASN A 105 12.03 2.15 12.88
N CYS A 106 11.07 2.25 11.97
CA CYS A 106 10.04 3.28 11.97
C CYS A 106 8.64 2.67 11.85
N ALA A 107 7.62 3.49 12.00
CA ALA A 107 6.23 3.06 11.84
C ALA A 107 5.88 2.79 10.37
N VAL A 108 4.90 1.92 10.14
CA VAL A 108 4.23 1.78 8.84
C VAL A 108 2.77 2.16 8.97
N ASN A 109 2.27 2.96 8.03
CA ASN A 109 0.86 3.30 7.92
C ASN A 109 0.32 2.78 6.58
N ILE A 110 -0.68 1.92 6.66
CA ILE A 110 -1.35 1.32 5.51
C ILE A 110 -2.76 1.87 5.44
N VAL A 111 -3.16 2.42 4.29
CA VAL A 111 -4.52 2.88 4.05
C VAL A 111 -5.11 2.12 2.88
N ASP A 112 -6.22 1.48 3.13
CA ASP A 112 -6.94 0.70 2.13
C ASP A 112 -8.44 1.01 2.17
N ARG A 113 -9.16 0.54 1.16
CA ARG A 113 -10.61 0.66 1.06
C ARG A 113 -11.27 -0.63 1.53
N GLY A 114 -12.14 -0.49 2.50
CA GLY A 114 -12.97 -1.58 3.00
C GLY A 114 -14.47 -1.31 2.81
N SER A 115 -15.27 -2.33 3.03
CA SER A 115 -16.73 -2.23 3.10
C SER A 115 -17.24 -2.02 4.52
N ILE A 116 -16.42 -2.33 5.52
CA ILE A 116 -16.72 -2.20 6.93
C ILE A 116 -15.52 -1.61 7.68
N PRO A 117 -15.75 -0.92 8.79
CA PRO A 117 -14.68 -0.49 9.69
C PRO A 117 -13.87 -1.68 10.19
N LEU A 118 -12.54 -1.52 10.20
CA LEU A 118 -11.62 -2.52 10.73
C LEU A 118 -11.23 -2.18 12.17
N ASN A 119 -11.11 -3.20 13.00
CA ASN A 119 -10.66 -3.09 14.38
C ASN A 119 -10.01 -4.39 14.85
N GLU A 120 -9.50 -4.40 16.08
CA GLU A 120 -8.78 -5.54 16.62
C GLU A 120 -9.59 -6.85 16.63
N SER A 121 -10.92 -6.78 16.75
CA SER A 121 -11.76 -7.98 16.84
C SER A 121 -12.07 -8.61 15.49
N ASN A 122 -12.05 -7.83 14.40
CA ASN A 122 -12.42 -8.28 13.06
C ASN A 122 -11.28 -8.24 12.03
N ASP A 123 -10.04 -7.96 12.46
CA ASP A 123 -8.85 -7.97 11.61
C ASP A 123 -8.06 -9.29 11.77
N PRO A 124 -8.14 -10.20 10.82
CA PRO A 124 -7.26 -11.38 10.82
C PRO A 124 -5.90 -11.12 10.15
N TYR A 125 -5.83 -10.18 9.20
CA TYR A 125 -4.69 -10.00 8.31
C TYR A 125 -3.56 -9.16 8.92
N TYR A 126 -3.83 -7.91 9.29
CA TYR A 126 -2.78 -7.03 9.82
C TYR A 126 -2.29 -7.45 11.20
N LYS A 127 -3.13 -8.12 11.99
CA LYS A 127 -2.70 -8.74 13.26
C LYS A 127 -1.72 -9.88 13.02
N ALA A 128 -1.97 -10.72 12.03
CA ALA A 128 -1.03 -11.77 11.65
C ALA A 128 0.30 -11.17 11.17
N LEU A 129 0.24 -10.19 10.28
CA LEU A 129 1.40 -9.47 9.75
C LEU A 129 2.21 -8.77 10.84
N LYS A 130 1.52 -8.10 11.80
CA LYS A 130 2.14 -7.51 12.99
C LYS A 130 2.95 -8.54 13.76
N ASN A 131 2.36 -9.70 14.02
CA ASN A 131 3.00 -10.75 14.83
C ASN A 131 4.19 -11.38 14.09
N GLU A 132 4.03 -11.67 12.79
CA GLU A 132 5.06 -12.25 11.95
C GLU A 132 6.29 -11.33 11.83
N LEU A 133 6.07 -10.03 11.67
CA LEU A 133 7.12 -9.04 11.56
C LEU A 133 7.56 -8.43 12.90
N ASN A 134 7.00 -8.89 14.03
CA ASN A 134 7.34 -8.43 15.36
C ASN A 134 7.19 -6.90 15.56
N PHE A 135 6.11 -6.31 15.05
CA PHE A 135 5.70 -4.98 15.46
C PHE A 135 5.10 -5.03 16.87
N LYS A 136 5.38 -4.02 17.69
CA LYS A 136 4.94 -4.00 19.10
C LYS A 136 3.48 -3.62 19.23
N LYS A 137 3.02 -2.67 18.42
CA LYS A 137 1.67 -2.09 18.51
C LYS A 137 0.99 -2.07 17.16
N ILE A 138 -0.34 -2.06 17.18
CA ILE A 138 -1.20 -1.86 16.03
C ILE A 138 -2.33 -0.92 16.41
N PHE A 139 -2.61 0.04 15.54
CA PHE A 139 -3.69 1.03 15.71
C PHE A 139 -4.56 1.04 14.48
N TYR A 140 -5.85 1.25 14.68
CA TYR A 140 -6.85 1.31 13.62
C TYR A 140 -7.55 2.67 13.64
N SER A 141 -7.72 3.26 12.47
CA SER A 141 -8.56 4.43 12.25
C SER A 141 -9.42 4.20 11.01
N ASN A 142 -10.67 4.63 11.06
CA ASN A 142 -11.63 4.41 10.00
C ASN A 142 -12.31 5.72 9.62
N THR A 143 -12.44 5.98 8.33
CA THR A 143 -13.11 7.17 7.81
C THR A 143 -14.13 6.76 6.76
N ASN A 144 -15.41 7.10 7.01
CA ASN A 144 -16.47 6.86 6.03
C ASN A 144 -16.30 7.80 4.83
N ALA A 145 -16.52 7.28 3.65
CA ALA A 145 -16.47 8.03 2.41
C ALA A 145 -17.50 7.48 1.41
N THR A 146 -17.66 8.17 0.31
CA THR A 146 -18.49 7.72 -0.79
C THR A 146 -17.63 7.56 -2.05
N ALA A 147 -17.62 6.37 -2.63
CA ALA A 147 -16.99 6.13 -3.92
C ALA A 147 -17.95 6.50 -5.04
N LEU A 148 -17.46 7.26 -6.01
CA LEU A 148 -18.19 7.59 -7.24
C LEU A 148 -17.84 6.58 -8.32
N SER A 149 -18.80 5.79 -8.76
CA SER A 149 -18.67 4.93 -9.94
C SER A 149 -18.94 5.73 -11.19
N LYS A 150 -17.89 6.17 -11.88
CA LYS A 150 -18.02 6.78 -13.22
C LYS A 150 -17.57 5.79 -14.28
N GLY A 151 -18.38 5.63 -15.34
CA GLY A 151 -17.96 4.92 -16.53
C GLY A 151 -18.22 3.41 -16.55
N GLY A 152 -19.31 2.93 -15.95
CA GLY A 152 -19.81 1.58 -16.16
C GLY A 152 -19.03 0.45 -15.47
N ARG A 153 -18.11 0.76 -14.58
CA ARG A 153 -17.52 -0.26 -13.69
C ARG A 153 -18.50 -0.58 -12.59
N GLN A 154 -18.90 -1.84 -12.52
CA GLN A 154 -19.73 -2.34 -11.43
C GLN A 154 -18.83 -2.55 -10.21
N LEU A 155 -19.20 -1.95 -9.09
CA LEU A 155 -18.54 -2.19 -7.83
C LEU A 155 -19.20 -3.38 -7.13
N VAL A 156 -18.40 -4.32 -6.67
CA VAL A 156 -18.86 -5.47 -5.86
C VAL A 156 -18.43 -5.24 -4.42
N THR A 157 -19.39 -5.16 -3.51
CA THR A 157 -19.12 -5.04 -2.07
C THR A 157 -19.84 -6.16 -1.36
N ASN A 158 -19.13 -6.95 -0.55
CA ASN A 158 -19.68 -8.13 0.13
C ASN A 158 -20.39 -9.13 -0.81
N GLY A 159 -19.87 -9.33 -2.02
CA GLY A 159 -20.47 -10.20 -3.03
C GLY A 159 -21.74 -9.63 -3.71
N GLN A 160 -22.14 -8.40 -3.39
CA GLN A 160 -23.27 -7.72 -4.02
C GLN A 160 -22.79 -6.75 -5.09
N LEU A 161 -23.48 -6.80 -6.24
CA LEU A 161 -23.26 -5.90 -7.35
C LEU A 161 -24.04 -4.61 -7.12
N HIS A 162 -23.35 -3.48 -7.09
CA HIS A 162 -23.96 -2.17 -6.97
C HIS A 162 -24.05 -1.50 -8.34
N SER A 163 -25.27 -1.13 -8.74
CA SER A 163 -25.53 -0.35 -9.95
C SER A 163 -25.60 1.16 -9.67
N GLU A 164 -25.45 1.56 -8.43
CA GLU A 164 -25.57 2.94 -7.98
C GLU A 164 -24.32 3.75 -8.30
N ASN A 165 -24.50 5.04 -8.57
CA ASN A 165 -23.40 5.96 -8.86
C ASN A 165 -22.59 6.31 -7.62
N GLU A 166 -23.15 6.11 -6.41
CA GLU A 166 -22.55 6.41 -5.13
C GLU A 166 -22.60 5.17 -4.23
N ILE A 167 -21.46 4.75 -3.73
CA ILE A 167 -21.32 3.58 -2.87
C ILE A 167 -20.62 3.98 -1.59
N PRO A 168 -21.21 3.69 -0.42
CA PRO A 168 -20.52 3.91 0.85
C PRO A 168 -19.29 2.99 0.93
N ILE A 169 -18.17 3.58 1.26
CA ILE A 169 -16.91 2.89 1.53
C ILE A 169 -16.33 3.35 2.85
N VAL A 170 -15.41 2.58 3.38
CA VAL A 170 -14.62 2.96 4.54
C VAL A 170 -13.15 2.99 4.12
N PHE A 171 -12.48 4.11 4.34
CA PHE A 171 -11.02 4.09 4.36
C PHE A 171 -10.57 3.57 5.73
N VAL A 172 -9.85 2.46 5.66
CA VAL A 172 -9.27 1.82 6.84
C VAL A 172 -7.79 2.18 6.89
N SER A 173 -7.36 2.80 7.98
CA SER A 173 -5.97 3.12 8.22
C SER A 173 -5.45 2.24 9.35
N VAL A 174 -4.40 1.47 9.07
CA VAL A 174 -3.71 0.62 10.03
C VAL A 174 -2.29 1.10 10.20
N THR A 175 -1.91 1.41 11.43
CA THR A 175 -0.55 1.82 11.79
C THR A 175 0.08 0.74 12.67
N MET A 176 1.27 0.29 12.32
CA MET A 176 2.07 -0.65 13.11
C MET A 176 3.42 -0.02 13.50
N GLU A 177 3.82 -0.24 14.78
CA GLU A 177 5.05 0.26 15.40
C GLU A 177 5.87 -0.85 16.06
#